data_dec1a4f09d891a45b82d2ef6e7eac893
#
_entry.id   dec1a4f09d891a45b82d2ef6e7eac893
#
_cell.length_a   1.000
_cell.length_b   1.000
_cell.length_c   1.000
_cell.angle_alpha   90.00
_cell.angle_beta   90.00
_cell.angle_gamma   90.00
#
_symmetry.space_group_name_H-M   'P 1'
#
loop_
_entity.id
_entity.type
_entity.pdbx_description
1 polymer ?
#
loop_
_entity_poly.entity_id
_entity_poly.type
_entity_poly.pdbx_seq_one_letter_code
_entity_poly.pdbx_strand_id
1 'polypeptide(L)' 'MESIEQHIQKDKDIIENPLASPAARRHAKVELHELEEYAEHHK' A
#
# COMPACT_ATOMS: atom_id res chain seq x y z
N MET A 1 0.59 -8.77 -14.47
CA MET A 1 1.32 -8.52 -13.21
C MET A 1 1.27 -7.03 -12.88
N GLU A 2 0.95 -6.70 -11.66
CA GLU A 2 0.89 -5.31 -11.24
C GLU A 2 2.29 -4.74 -10.99
N SER A 3 2.50 -3.49 -11.37
CA SER A 3 3.73 -2.80 -11.05
C SER A 3 3.73 -2.41 -9.56
N ILE A 4 4.90 -2.09 -9.02
CA ILE A 4 5.01 -1.61 -7.65
C ILE A 4 4.18 -0.34 -7.46
N GLU A 5 4.20 0.55 -8.45
CA GLU A 5 3.44 1.79 -8.39
C GLU A 5 1.94 1.54 -8.31
N GLN A 6 1.42 0.57 -9.08
CA GLN A 6 0.01 0.20 -9.02
C GLN A 6 -0.36 -0.37 -7.65
N HIS A 7 0.54 -1.17 -7.08
CA HIS A 7 0.33 -1.76 -5.77
C HIS A 7 0.29 -0.68 -4.68
N ILE A 8 1.21 0.27 -4.75
CA ILE A 8 1.24 1.40 -3.82
C ILE A 8 -0.05 2.21 -3.93
N GLN A 9 -0.53 2.46 -5.14
CA GLN A 9 -1.76 3.20 -5.34
C GLN A 9 -2.97 2.47 -4.74
N LYS A 10 -3.03 1.16 -4.91
CA LYS A 10 -4.08 0.34 -4.32
C LYS A 10 -4.09 0.45 -2.80
N ASP A 11 -2.92 0.37 -2.19
CA ASP A 11 -2.81 0.46 -0.74
C ASP A 11 -3.23 1.83 -0.24
N LYS A 12 -2.84 2.90 -0.93
CA LYS A 12 -3.27 4.25 -0.59
C LYS A 12 -4.78 4.40 -0.68
N ASP A 13 -5.38 3.82 -1.72
CA ASP A 13 -6.83 3.86 -1.90
C ASP A 13 -7.56 3.17 -0.73
N ILE A 14 -7.02 2.03 -0.28
CA ILE A 14 -7.60 1.31 0.85
C ILE A 14 -7.49 2.15 2.13
N ILE A 15 -6.33 2.74 2.37
CA ILE A 15 -6.08 3.54 3.57
C ILE A 15 -7.04 4.74 3.63
N GLU A 16 -7.30 5.36 2.48
CA GLU A 16 -8.15 6.55 2.40
C GLU A 16 -9.64 6.21 2.27
N ASN A 17 -9.97 4.95 2.04
CA ASN A 17 -11.36 4.54 1.85
C ASN A 17 -12.08 4.45 3.19
N PRO A 18 -13.10 5.31 3.43
CA PRO A 18 -13.84 5.28 4.69
C PRO A 18 -14.68 4.01 4.86
N LEU A 19 -14.91 3.26 3.77
CA LEU A 19 -15.68 2.02 3.81
C LEU A 19 -14.80 0.80 4.09
N ALA A 20 -13.48 0.96 4.03
CA ALA A 20 -12.58 -0.14 4.33
C ALA A 20 -12.55 -0.41 5.84
N SER A 21 -12.46 -1.69 6.23
CA SER A 21 -12.39 -2.04 7.64
C SER A 21 -11.09 -1.52 8.27
N PRO A 22 -11.07 -1.27 9.59
CA PRO A 22 -9.83 -0.87 10.26
C PRO A 22 -8.68 -1.86 10.06
N ALA A 23 -8.99 -3.16 10.04
CA ALA A 23 -7.99 -4.19 9.82
C ALA A 23 -7.41 -4.10 8.41
N ALA A 24 -8.26 -3.90 7.41
CA ALA A 24 -7.80 -3.76 6.02
C ALA A 24 -6.92 -2.52 5.85
N ARG A 25 -7.31 -1.41 6.47
CA ARG A 25 -6.53 -0.17 6.40
C ARG A 25 -5.17 -0.33 7.07
N ARG A 26 -5.13 -1.00 8.19
CA ARG A 26 -3.87 -1.26 8.90
C ARG A 26 -2.95 -2.14 8.06
N HIS A 27 -3.50 -3.20 7.47
CA HIS A 27 -2.74 -4.12 6.63
C HIS A 27 -2.16 -3.39 5.42
N ALA A 28 -2.98 -2.56 4.77
CA ALA A 28 -2.53 -1.80 3.61
C ALA A 28 -1.43 -0.81 3.99
N LYS A 29 -1.52 -0.21 5.17
CA LYS A 29 -0.53 0.74 5.65
C LYS A 29 0.84 0.07 5.86
N VAL A 30 0.85 -1.11 6.46
CA VAL A 30 2.09 -1.87 6.66
C VAL A 30 2.68 -2.27 5.32
N GLU A 31 1.85 -2.79 4.42
CA GLU A 31 2.29 -3.21 3.10
C GLU A 31 2.83 -2.04 2.29
N LEU A 32 2.16 -0.90 2.35
CA LEU A 32 2.61 0.31 1.66
C LEU A 32 4.00 0.72 2.15
N HIS A 33 4.21 0.70 3.45
CA HIS A 33 5.50 1.05 4.03
C HIS A 33 6.62 0.12 3.53
N GLU A 34 6.35 -1.18 3.49
CA GLU A 34 7.31 -2.16 3.00
C GLU A 34 7.61 -1.96 1.51
N LEU A 35 6.60 -1.66 0.72
CA LEU A 35 6.78 -1.43 -0.70
C LEU A 35 7.59 -0.16 -0.97
N GLU A 36 7.37 0.87 -0.19
CA GLU A 36 8.13 2.11 -0.33
C GLU A 36 9.59 1.91 0.04
N GLU A 37 9.86 1.15 1.08
CA GLU A 37 11.22 0.81 1.46
C GLU A 37 11.90 -0.02 0.38
N TYR A 38 11.19 -1.00 -0.16
CA TYR A 38 11.73 -1.82 -1.24
C TYR A 38 12.09 -0.96 -2.45
N ALA A 39 11.20 -0.09 -2.87
CA ALA A 39 11.44 0.78 -4.03
C ALA A 39 12.64 1.69 -3.79
N GLU A 40 12.82 2.18 -2.57
CA GLU A 40 13.95 3.04 -2.22
C GLU A 40 15.28 2.30 -2.30
N HIS A 41 15.30 1.04 -1.87
CA HIS A 41 16.53 0.25 -1.87
C HIS A 41 16.89 -0.38 -3.21
N HIS A 42 15.95 -0.42 -4.13
CA HIS A 42 16.15 -1.07 -5.44
C HIS A 42 16.04 -0.10 -6.61
N LYS A 43 16.50 1.08 -6.41
CA LYS A 43 16.55 2.08 -7.49
C LYS A 43 17.53 1.69 -8.59
#